data_4d09002659691a80f5ed9a061409ec10
#
_entry.id   4d09002659691a80f5ed9a061409ec10
#
_cell.length_a   1.000
_cell.length_b   1.000
_cell.length_c   1.000
_cell.angle_alpha   90.00
_cell.angle_beta   90.00
_cell.angle_gamma   90.00
#
_symmetry.space_group_name_H-M   'P 1'
#
loop_
_entity.id
_entity.type
_entity.pdbx_description
1 polymer ?
#
loop_
_entity_poly.entity_id
_entity_poly.type
_entity_poly.pdbx_seq_one_letter_code
_entity_poly.pdbx_strand_id
1 'polypeptide(L)'
;TCSSLSDSIKNKLLEFVKTPSVSAKILNFRVSILGEVAKPGTFDVIDQNMSFTELISRAGDFSKNADPSNVMIIRNINNKITNTYIDLTSLEFLNSEYYFLKQNDKVYVRPDNASLAFDFGILRNAGTLSLLTSIIILLVR
;
A
#
# COMPACT_ATOMS: atom_id res chain seq x y z
N THR A 1 -0.69 24.03 1.10
CA THR A 1 -1.30 23.22 0.02
C THR A 1 -1.13 23.92 -1.33
N CYS A 2 -1.23 23.18 -2.46
CA CYS A 2 -1.11 23.80 -3.79
C CYS A 2 -2.19 24.86 -4.03
N SER A 3 -3.39 24.66 -3.51
CA SER A 3 -4.48 25.64 -3.60
C SER A 3 -4.13 26.94 -2.89
N SER A 4 -3.64 26.88 -1.67
CA SER A 4 -3.26 28.09 -0.91
C SER A 4 -2.11 28.86 -1.58
N LEU A 5 -1.18 28.16 -2.22
CA LEU A 5 -0.11 28.79 -3.00
C LEU A 5 -0.67 29.47 -4.25
N SER A 6 -1.57 28.80 -5.00
CA SER A 6 -2.23 29.37 -6.16
C SER A 6 -3.01 30.63 -5.82
N ASP A 7 -3.75 30.62 -4.69
CA ASP A 7 -4.51 31.79 -4.23
C ASP A 7 -3.60 32.95 -3.82
N SER A 8 -2.50 32.66 -3.13
CA SER A 8 -1.52 33.69 -2.74
C SER A 8 -0.86 34.35 -3.96
N ILE A 9 -0.50 33.55 -4.98
CA ILE A 9 0.06 34.08 -6.23
C ILE A 9 -1.00 34.84 -7.00
N LYS A 10 -2.23 34.35 -7.10
CA LYS A 10 -3.34 35.02 -7.75
C LYS A 10 -3.61 36.39 -7.16
N ASN A 11 -3.66 36.47 -5.82
CA ASN A 11 -3.89 37.76 -5.14
C ASN A 11 -2.79 38.81 -5.42
N LYS A 12 -1.53 38.38 -5.50
CA LYS A 12 -0.42 39.27 -5.87
C LYS A 12 -0.48 39.72 -7.33
N LEU A 13 -0.99 38.87 -8.22
CA LEU A 13 -1.12 39.16 -9.64
C LEU A 13 -2.29 40.10 -9.94
N LEU A 14 -3.29 40.23 -9.06
CA LEU A 14 -4.43 41.13 -9.24
C LEU A 14 -4.01 42.62 -9.32
N GLU A 15 -2.85 43.01 -8.80
CA GLU A 15 -2.29 44.37 -8.93
C GLU A 15 -1.82 44.67 -10.37
N PHE A 16 -1.50 43.63 -11.15
CA PHE A 16 -0.91 43.75 -12.48
C PHE A 16 -1.84 43.27 -13.61
N VAL A 17 -2.76 42.32 -13.30
CA VAL A 17 -3.62 41.68 -14.28
C VAL A 17 -5.06 41.63 -13.78
N LYS A 18 -6.02 42.00 -14.59
CA LYS A 18 -7.45 42.10 -14.18
C LYS A 18 -8.09 40.73 -13.84
N THR A 19 -7.67 39.66 -14.50
CA THR A 19 -8.25 38.31 -14.29
C THR A 19 -7.15 37.23 -14.38
N PRO A 20 -6.25 37.12 -13.37
CA PRO A 20 -5.21 36.11 -13.41
C PRO A 20 -5.78 34.70 -13.13
N SER A 21 -5.34 33.71 -13.92
CA SER A 21 -5.56 32.30 -13.65
C SER A 21 -4.22 31.67 -13.23
N VAL A 22 -4.18 31.06 -12.06
CA VAL A 22 -2.97 30.43 -11.50
C VAL A 22 -3.27 28.98 -11.16
N SER A 23 -2.44 28.07 -11.64
CA SER A 23 -2.50 26.66 -11.31
C SER A 23 -1.13 26.20 -10.77
N ALA A 24 -1.10 25.70 -9.54
CA ALA A 24 0.07 25.08 -8.95
C ALA A 24 -0.13 23.58 -8.87
N LYS A 25 0.85 22.81 -9.34
CA LYS A 25 0.83 21.34 -9.27
C LYS A 25 2.15 20.84 -8.67
N ILE A 26 2.07 19.78 -7.88
CA ILE A 26 3.26 19.05 -7.43
C ILE A 26 3.72 18.20 -8.61
N LEU A 27 4.94 18.40 -9.05
CA LEU A 27 5.59 17.53 -10.02
C LEU A 27 6.25 16.36 -9.27
N ASN A 28 6.18 15.15 -9.85
CA ASN A 28 6.77 13.93 -9.27
C ASN A 28 6.11 13.45 -7.97
N PHE A 29 4.81 13.63 -7.81
CA PHE A 29 4.08 12.94 -6.76
C PHE A 29 4.10 11.43 -7.06
N ARG A 30 4.69 10.65 -6.16
CA ARG A 30 4.81 9.19 -6.28
C ARG A 30 4.38 8.52 -4.99
N VAL A 31 3.78 7.34 -5.15
CA VAL A 31 3.43 6.44 -4.05
C VAL A 31 3.95 5.05 -4.40
N SER A 32 4.51 4.35 -3.43
CA SER A 32 4.99 2.98 -3.63
C SER A 32 4.09 2.00 -2.88
N ILE A 33 3.81 0.85 -3.51
CA ILE A 33 3.13 -0.27 -2.87
C ILE A 33 3.99 -1.53 -3.00
N LEU A 34 4.10 -2.27 -1.91
CA LEU A 34 4.96 -3.44 -1.75
C LEU A 34 4.19 -4.55 -1.02
N GLY A 35 4.68 -5.77 -1.11
CA GLY A 35 4.11 -6.94 -0.43
C GLY A 35 3.05 -7.63 -1.26
N GLU A 36 1.98 -8.09 -0.60
CA GLU A 36 0.96 -8.97 -1.16
C GLU A 36 -0.08 -8.24 -2.02
N VAL A 37 0.37 -7.76 -3.18
CA VAL A 37 -0.47 -7.19 -4.26
C VAL A 37 -0.08 -7.81 -5.60
N ALA A 38 -0.97 -7.76 -6.57
CA ALA A 38 -0.73 -8.38 -7.88
C ALA A 38 0.45 -7.73 -8.64
N LYS A 39 0.64 -6.40 -8.50
CA LYS A 39 1.70 -5.64 -9.17
C LYS A 39 2.35 -4.66 -8.18
N PRO A 40 3.29 -5.11 -7.35
CA PRO A 40 4.05 -4.20 -6.50
C PRO A 40 4.90 -3.24 -7.34
N GLY A 41 5.05 -2.00 -6.87
CA GLY A 41 5.80 -0.99 -7.61
C GLY A 41 5.59 0.43 -7.11
N THR A 42 6.14 1.39 -7.87
CA THR A 42 5.95 2.82 -7.62
C THR A 42 5.07 3.40 -8.71
N PHE A 43 4.04 4.12 -8.31
CA PHE A 43 3.04 4.71 -9.17
C PHE A 43 3.15 6.23 -9.15
N ASP A 44 3.20 6.84 -10.33
CA ASP A 44 3.13 8.29 -10.48
C ASP A 44 1.67 8.74 -10.32
N VAL A 45 1.48 9.80 -9.54
CA VAL A 45 0.17 10.41 -9.30
C VAL A 45 0.05 11.65 -10.17
N ILE A 46 -0.85 11.60 -11.14
CA ILE A 46 -1.04 12.69 -12.10
C ILE A 46 -1.89 13.80 -11.48
N ASP A 47 -2.87 13.43 -10.67
CA ASP A 47 -3.73 14.34 -9.94
C ASP A 47 -3.16 14.65 -8.56
N GLN A 48 -3.64 15.75 -7.94
CA GLN A 48 -3.11 16.20 -6.64
C GLN A 48 -3.44 15.27 -5.47
N ASN A 49 -4.37 14.34 -5.67
CA ASN A 49 -4.82 13.40 -4.66
C ASN A 49 -4.88 11.99 -5.25
N MET A 50 -4.38 11.01 -4.52
CA MET A 50 -4.56 9.60 -4.78
C MET A 50 -5.21 8.97 -3.55
N SER A 51 -6.35 8.32 -3.73
CA SER A 51 -6.95 7.53 -2.67
C SER A 51 -6.22 6.19 -2.53
N PHE A 52 -6.35 5.60 -1.36
CA PHE A 52 -5.78 4.27 -1.10
C PHE A 52 -6.41 3.21 -2.01
N THR A 53 -7.72 3.29 -2.22
CA THR A 53 -8.47 2.38 -3.11
C THR A 53 -8.00 2.49 -4.57
N GLU A 54 -7.67 3.69 -5.03
CA GLU A 54 -7.10 3.89 -6.35
C GLU A 54 -5.71 3.25 -6.47
N LEU A 55 -4.85 3.39 -5.45
CA LEU A 55 -3.54 2.74 -5.44
C LEU A 55 -3.67 1.22 -5.54
N ILE A 56 -4.56 0.60 -4.75
CA ILE A 56 -4.82 -0.85 -4.80
C ILE A 56 -5.33 -1.27 -6.18
N SER A 57 -6.27 -0.52 -6.74
CA SER A 57 -6.78 -0.78 -8.10
C SER A 57 -5.67 -0.74 -9.16
N ARG A 58 -4.78 0.25 -9.10
CA ARG A 58 -3.63 0.35 -10.03
C ARG A 58 -2.62 -0.78 -9.81
N ALA A 59 -2.47 -1.25 -8.58
CA ALA A 59 -1.64 -2.41 -8.24
C ALA A 59 -2.27 -3.76 -8.63
N GLY A 60 -3.49 -3.75 -9.20
CA GLY A 60 -4.18 -4.95 -9.67
C GLY A 60 -4.81 -5.78 -8.56
N ASP A 61 -5.16 -5.12 -7.45
CA ASP A 61 -5.78 -5.68 -6.26
C ASP A 61 -4.82 -6.48 -5.35
N PHE A 62 -5.32 -6.94 -4.22
CA PHE A 62 -4.61 -7.78 -3.26
C PHE A 62 -4.30 -9.15 -3.85
N SER A 63 -3.16 -9.73 -3.46
CA SER A 63 -2.90 -11.13 -3.73
C SER A 63 -3.79 -12.02 -2.85
N LYS A 64 -3.86 -13.31 -3.20
CA LYS A 64 -4.65 -14.30 -2.44
C LYS A 64 -4.22 -14.42 -0.98
N ASN A 65 -2.96 -14.11 -0.70
CA ASN A 65 -2.36 -14.28 0.63
C ASN A 65 -2.22 -12.95 1.38
N ALA A 66 -2.85 -11.88 0.91
CA ALA A 66 -2.81 -10.57 1.55
C ALA A 66 -3.62 -10.54 2.84
N ASP A 67 -3.16 -9.74 3.81
CA ASP A 67 -3.91 -9.36 5.01
C ASP A 67 -4.34 -7.90 4.93
N PRO A 68 -5.55 -7.60 4.41
CA PRO A 68 -6.05 -6.24 4.30
C PRO A 68 -6.34 -5.58 5.66
N SER A 69 -6.47 -6.36 6.73
CA SER A 69 -6.72 -5.83 8.08
C SER A 69 -5.45 -5.26 8.73
N ASN A 70 -4.27 -5.52 8.13
CA ASN A 70 -2.99 -5.16 8.74
C ASN A 70 -2.01 -4.60 7.69
N VAL A 71 -2.39 -3.51 7.07
CA VAL A 71 -1.58 -2.82 6.07
C VAL A 71 -0.78 -1.70 6.73
N MET A 72 0.53 -1.64 6.44
CA MET A 72 1.41 -0.63 7.00
C MET A 72 1.64 0.52 6.02
N ILE A 73 1.40 1.76 6.46
CA ILE A 73 1.82 2.97 5.75
C ILE A 73 3.09 3.51 6.40
N ILE A 74 4.09 3.76 5.59
CA ILE A 74 5.34 4.42 5.98
C ILE A 74 5.34 5.81 5.35
N ARG A 75 5.37 6.83 6.19
CA ARG A 75 5.31 8.25 5.78
C ARG A 75 6.47 9.02 6.39
N ASN A 76 7.08 9.88 5.59
CA ASN A 76 8.08 10.82 6.10
C ASN A 76 7.41 12.16 6.42
N ILE A 77 7.41 12.54 7.69
CA ILE A 77 6.90 13.82 8.17
C ILE A 77 8.06 14.59 8.80
N ASN A 78 8.44 15.72 8.22
CA ASN A 78 9.52 16.58 8.72
C ASN A 78 10.84 15.83 8.97
N ASN A 79 11.27 15.01 8.02
CA ASN A 79 12.45 14.13 8.09
C ASN A 79 12.37 13.03 9.17
N LYS A 80 11.21 12.83 9.77
CA LYS A 80 10.96 11.70 10.68
C LYS A 80 10.12 10.65 9.98
N ILE A 81 10.61 9.42 9.93
CA ILE A 81 9.87 8.30 9.38
C ILE A 81 8.87 7.83 10.44
N THR A 82 7.60 7.79 10.07
CA THR A 82 6.51 7.22 10.87
C THR A 82 5.93 6.03 10.15
N ASN A 83 5.54 5.02 10.91
CA ASN A 83 4.79 3.86 10.41
C ASN A 83 3.47 3.76 11.16
N THR A 84 2.41 3.52 10.42
CA THR A 84 1.05 3.34 10.97
C THR A 84 0.44 2.11 10.35
N TYR A 85 -0.22 1.30 11.17
CA TYR A 85 -1.00 0.16 10.70
C TYR A 85 -2.44 0.58 10.53
N ILE A 86 -3.04 0.18 9.44
CA ILE A 86 -4.43 0.47 9.08
C ILE A 86 -5.17 -0.81 8.73
N ASP A 87 -6.43 -0.85 9.10
CA ASP A 87 -7.36 -1.90 8.75
C ASP A 87 -8.27 -1.39 7.62
N LEU A 88 -8.08 -1.94 6.42
CA LEU A 88 -8.86 -1.57 5.23
C LEU A 88 -10.24 -2.23 5.21
N THR A 89 -10.50 -3.19 6.09
CA THR A 89 -11.81 -3.85 6.22
C THR A 89 -12.76 -3.04 7.09
N SER A 90 -12.23 -2.09 7.86
CA SER A 90 -13.02 -1.20 8.72
C SER A 90 -13.58 -0.01 7.93
N LEU A 91 -14.86 0.32 8.17
CA LEU A 91 -15.49 1.52 7.63
C LEU A 91 -14.86 2.82 8.17
N GLU A 92 -14.24 2.77 9.34
CA GLU A 92 -13.54 3.91 9.94
C GLU A 92 -12.37 4.38 9.09
N PHE A 93 -11.76 3.46 8.34
CA PHE A 93 -10.66 3.78 7.42
C PHE A 93 -11.06 4.84 6.38
N LEU A 94 -12.29 4.82 5.86
CA LEU A 94 -12.76 5.76 4.85
C LEU A 94 -12.76 7.22 5.33
N ASN A 95 -12.88 7.42 6.65
CA ASN A 95 -12.85 8.73 7.30
C ASN A 95 -11.47 9.06 7.91
N SER A 96 -10.47 8.20 7.74
CA SER A 96 -9.15 8.41 8.31
C SER A 96 -8.31 9.39 7.49
N GLU A 97 -7.33 10.02 8.13
CA GLU A 97 -6.32 10.86 7.44
C GLU A 97 -5.42 10.07 6.47
N TYR A 98 -5.45 8.75 6.53
CA TYR A 98 -4.66 7.84 5.69
C TYR A 98 -5.41 7.39 4.44
N TYR A 99 -6.70 7.73 4.30
CA TYR A 99 -7.45 7.41 3.09
C TYR A 99 -6.87 8.08 1.84
N PHE A 100 -6.40 9.33 1.98
CA PHE A 100 -5.64 10.01 0.93
C PHE A 100 -4.15 9.88 1.20
N LEU A 101 -3.46 9.35 0.21
CA LEU A 101 -2.02 9.16 0.27
C LEU A 101 -1.30 10.49 0.04
N LYS A 102 -0.13 10.63 0.65
CA LYS A 102 0.76 11.78 0.50
C LYS A 102 1.98 11.41 -0.35
N GLN A 103 2.65 12.42 -0.86
CA GLN A 103 3.86 12.25 -1.67
C GLN A 103 4.91 11.42 -0.92
N ASN A 104 5.48 10.43 -1.61
CA ASN A 104 6.48 9.49 -1.13
C ASN A 104 5.99 8.52 -0.03
N ASP A 105 4.67 8.38 0.16
CA ASP A 105 4.14 7.32 1.00
C ASP A 105 4.55 5.94 0.44
N LYS A 106 4.86 5.04 1.35
CA LYS A 106 5.09 3.63 1.04
C LYS A 106 4.07 2.79 1.77
N VAL A 107 3.33 2.01 1.01
CA VAL A 107 2.33 1.08 1.51
C VAL A 107 2.92 -0.32 1.48
N TYR A 108 2.86 -1.02 2.57
CA TYR A 108 3.27 -2.42 2.65
C TYR A 108 2.09 -3.29 3.06
N VAL A 109 1.67 -4.14 2.14
CA VAL A 109 0.60 -5.13 2.35
C VAL A 109 1.24 -6.39 2.89
N ARG A 110 0.89 -6.77 4.12
CA ARG A 110 1.45 -7.95 4.79
C ARG A 110 0.81 -9.23 4.26
N PRO A 111 1.55 -10.34 4.26
CA PRO A 111 0.96 -11.65 4.07
C PRO A 111 0.10 -12.04 5.28
N ASP A 112 -0.98 -12.75 5.03
CA ASP A 112 -1.76 -13.39 6.07
C ASP A 112 -0.94 -14.53 6.70
N ASN A 113 -0.76 -14.49 8.03
CA ASN A 113 -0.03 -15.51 8.77
C ASN A 113 -0.69 -16.90 8.67
N ALA A 114 -1.99 -16.97 8.44
CA ALA A 114 -2.68 -18.24 8.23
C ALA A 114 -2.22 -18.94 6.94
N SER A 115 -1.92 -18.19 5.88
CA SER A 115 -1.40 -18.75 4.63
C SER A 115 0.00 -19.33 4.79
N LEU A 116 0.86 -18.67 5.56
CA LEU A 116 2.21 -19.17 5.88
C LEU A 116 2.16 -20.47 6.73
N ALA A 117 1.21 -20.54 7.66
CA ALA A 117 1.02 -21.74 8.49
C ALA A 117 0.54 -22.94 7.67
N PHE A 118 -0.20 -22.70 6.58
CA PHE A 118 -0.71 -23.76 5.72
C PHE A 118 0.41 -24.40 4.88
N ASP A 119 1.36 -23.61 4.39
CA ASP A 119 2.49 -24.13 3.62
C ASP A 119 3.43 -24.99 4.48
N PHE A 120 3.61 -24.65 5.75
CA PHE A 120 4.32 -25.50 6.72
C PHE A 120 3.47 -26.68 7.22
N GLY A 121 2.13 -26.60 7.15
CA GLY A 121 1.20 -27.64 7.60
C GLY A 121 1.23 -28.89 6.71
N ILE A 122 1.53 -28.75 5.43
CA ILE A 122 1.62 -29.88 4.49
C ILE A 122 2.77 -30.82 4.88
N LEU A 123 3.85 -30.29 5.44
CA LEU A 123 4.98 -31.10 5.93
C LEU A 123 4.69 -31.78 7.28
N ARG A 124 3.64 -31.41 8.01
CA ARG A 124 3.24 -31.97 9.31
C ARG A 124 2.18 -33.06 9.21
N ASN A 125 1.67 -33.40 8.03
CA ASN A 125 0.74 -34.50 7.89
C ASN A 125 1.49 -35.83 8.16
N ALA A 126 1.23 -36.40 9.31
CA ALA A 126 1.81 -37.66 9.76
C ALA A 126 1.65 -38.85 8.76
N GLY A 127 0.73 -38.69 7.79
CA GLY A 127 0.54 -39.63 6.69
C GLY A 127 1.71 -39.71 5.71
N THR A 128 2.40 -38.61 5.44
CA THR A 128 3.54 -38.62 4.51
C THR A 128 4.79 -39.21 5.14
N LEU A 129 4.98 -39.05 6.43
CA LEU A 129 6.06 -39.72 7.19
C LEU A 129 5.83 -41.24 7.27
N SER A 130 4.59 -41.69 7.39
CA SER A 130 4.28 -43.11 7.45
C SER A 130 4.56 -43.83 6.11
N LEU A 131 4.35 -43.17 4.99
CA LEU A 131 4.67 -43.73 3.66
C LEU A 131 6.18 -43.82 3.44
N LEU A 132 6.96 -42.83 3.88
CA LEU A 132 8.42 -42.85 3.77
C LEU A 132 9.04 -43.98 4.66
N THR A 133 8.53 -44.17 5.88
CA THR A 133 8.99 -45.24 6.76
C THR A 133 8.63 -46.63 6.19
N SER A 134 7.46 -46.76 5.54
CA SER A 134 7.06 -48.02 4.90
C SER A 134 8.00 -48.38 3.72
N ILE A 135 8.39 -47.39 2.93
CA ILE A 135 9.30 -47.59 1.80
C ILE A 135 10.71 -47.96 2.29
N ILE A 136 11.20 -47.32 3.35
CA ILE A 136 12.52 -47.63 3.93
C ILE A 136 12.55 -49.08 4.50
N ILE A 137 11.49 -49.49 5.18
CA ILE A 137 11.39 -50.84 5.71
C ILE A 137 11.35 -51.91 4.57
N LEU A 138 10.74 -51.56 3.42
CA LEU A 138 10.68 -52.47 2.28
C LEU A 138 12.04 -52.60 1.55
N LEU A 139 12.88 -51.54 1.58
CA LEU A 139 14.20 -51.51 0.94
C LEU A 139 15.33 -52.14 1.78
N VAL A 140 15.11 -52.31 3.09
CA VAL A 140 16.11 -52.87 4.04
C VAL A 140 15.89 -54.39 4.28
N ARG A 141 14.84 -54.97 3.67
CA ARG A 141 14.53 -56.39 3.79
C ARG A 141 14.91 -57.11 2.50
#